data_be1974ea71e1249f08f254daeb0449b8
#
_entry.id   be1974ea71e1249f08f254daeb0449b8
#
_cell.length_a   1.000
_cell.length_b   1.000
_cell.length_c   1.000
_cell.angle_alpha   90.00
_cell.angle_beta   90.00
_cell.angle_gamma   90.00
#
_symmetry.space_group_name_H-M   'P 1'
#
loop_
_entity.id
_entity.type
_entity.pdbx_description
1 polymer ?
#
loop_
_entity_poly.entity_id
_entity_poly.type
_entity_poly.pdbx_seq_one_letter_code
_entity_poly.pdbx_strand_id
1 'polypeptide(L)'
;MTTLRALFTMAALAACAGTAQAQTVVTMEGHCEKLVIGGQDITPNCKEKLTNTVIGNRTSFDFSANDGQTLSFAGSGAQQEATEITEALQPINLVTPGQSNKDGIVRSPAPGVGSCKFSSPEPGKTQIACEANSQGKSYAGTFITDTKPKDAPKR
;
A
#
# COMPACT_ATOMS: atom_id res chain seq x y z
N MET A 1 -23.38 -24.34 67.43
CA MET A 1 -22.10 -23.81 66.91
C MET A 1 -21.98 -24.19 65.47
N THR A 2 -22.32 -23.25 64.56
CA THR A 2 -22.38 -23.51 63.11
C THR A 2 -21.49 -22.50 62.44
N THR A 3 -20.33 -22.95 61.96
CA THR A 3 -19.34 -22.12 61.28
C THR A 3 -19.66 -22.02 59.79
N LEU A 4 -20.02 -20.82 59.36
CA LEU A 4 -20.31 -20.45 57.98
C LEU A 4 -18.98 -20.20 57.26
N ARG A 5 -18.61 -21.07 56.30
CA ARG A 5 -17.48 -20.88 55.39
C ARG A 5 -17.92 -20.10 54.16
N ALA A 6 -17.52 -18.85 54.07
CA ALA A 6 -17.69 -18.03 52.86
C ALA A 6 -16.59 -18.42 51.83
N LEU A 7 -17.03 -18.96 50.68
CA LEU A 7 -16.18 -19.18 49.50
C LEU A 7 -16.16 -17.89 48.69
N PHE A 8 -15.00 -17.22 48.68
CA PHE A 8 -14.69 -16.10 47.75
C PHE A 8 -14.27 -16.70 46.40
N THR A 9 -15.13 -16.62 45.39
CA THR A 9 -14.79 -16.89 44.02
C THR A 9 -14.19 -15.63 43.39
N MET A 10 -12.87 -15.63 43.21
CA MET A 10 -12.13 -14.60 42.44
C MET A 10 -12.37 -14.86 40.94
N ALA A 11 -13.18 -14.02 40.30
CA ALA A 11 -13.32 -14.01 38.84
C ALA A 11 -12.12 -13.22 38.26
N ALA A 12 -11.18 -13.93 37.64
CA ALA A 12 -10.11 -13.33 36.90
C ALA A 12 -10.65 -12.79 35.56
N LEU A 13 -10.76 -11.46 35.41
CA LEU A 13 -10.98 -10.83 34.13
C LEU A 13 -9.65 -10.88 33.34
N ALA A 14 -9.56 -11.76 32.36
CA ALA A 14 -8.50 -11.74 31.37
C ALA A 14 -8.77 -10.56 30.40
N ALA A 15 -8.05 -9.45 30.57
CA ALA A 15 -8.04 -8.35 29.62
C ALA A 15 -7.29 -8.81 28.37
N CYS A 16 -8.00 -9.10 27.28
CA CYS A 16 -7.40 -9.26 25.95
C CYS A 16 -6.88 -7.90 25.46
N ALA A 17 -5.61 -7.62 25.71
CA ALA A 17 -4.90 -6.49 25.10
C ALA A 17 -4.73 -6.80 23.60
N GLY A 18 -5.67 -6.37 22.77
CA GLY A 18 -5.52 -6.38 21.32
C GLY A 18 -4.39 -5.41 20.95
N THR A 19 -3.32 -5.93 20.33
CA THR A 19 -2.26 -5.10 19.75
C THR A 19 -2.83 -4.38 18.54
N ALA A 20 -3.16 -3.09 18.68
CA ALA A 20 -3.49 -2.23 17.56
C ALA A 20 -2.22 -2.07 16.69
N GLN A 21 -2.24 -2.62 15.48
CA GLN A 21 -1.15 -2.37 14.51
C GLN A 21 -1.26 -0.93 14.03
N ALA A 22 -0.18 -0.17 14.18
CA ALA A 22 -0.13 1.19 13.68
C ALA A 22 -0.23 1.19 12.15
N GLN A 23 -1.15 1.98 11.62
CA GLN A 23 -1.31 2.24 10.20
C GLN A 23 -0.74 3.62 9.88
N THR A 24 0.14 3.70 8.89
CA THR A 24 0.64 4.97 8.35
C THR A 24 0.09 5.14 6.94
N VAL A 25 -0.56 6.27 6.68
CA VAL A 25 -1.07 6.65 5.36
C VAL A 25 -0.46 7.96 4.95
N VAL A 26 0.20 7.99 3.80
CA VAL A 26 0.81 9.19 3.22
C VAL A 26 0.23 9.40 1.84
N THR A 27 -0.38 10.57 1.61
CA THR A 27 -0.81 11.00 0.28
C THR A 27 0.23 11.95 -0.30
N MET A 28 0.72 11.61 -1.48
CA MET A 28 1.69 12.38 -2.23
C MET A 28 1.01 13.06 -3.40
N GLU A 29 1.29 14.34 -3.59
CA GLU A 29 0.91 15.09 -4.77
C GLU A 29 2.10 15.14 -5.73
N GLY A 30 1.82 15.19 -7.05
CA GLY A 30 2.85 15.18 -8.07
C GLY A 30 2.27 14.91 -9.44
N HIS A 31 2.97 14.16 -10.26
CA HIS A 31 2.56 13.85 -11.63
C HIS A 31 2.47 12.34 -11.86
N CYS A 32 1.32 11.89 -12.38
CA CYS A 32 1.15 10.50 -12.81
C CYS A 32 1.59 10.35 -14.26
N GLU A 33 2.71 9.67 -14.49
CA GLU A 33 3.26 9.47 -15.82
C GLU A 33 2.69 8.25 -16.55
N LYS A 34 2.24 7.26 -15.78
CA LYS A 34 1.73 6.01 -16.35
C LYS A 34 0.71 5.36 -15.42
N LEU A 35 -0.36 4.86 -16.01
CA LEU A 35 -1.31 3.97 -15.32
C LEU A 35 -1.88 2.95 -16.32
N VAL A 36 -1.54 1.68 -16.11
CA VAL A 36 -2.01 0.54 -16.93
C VAL A 36 -2.72 -0.44 -16.02
N ILE A 37 -3.98 -0.75 -16.34
CA ILE A 37 -4.81 -1.69 -15.57
C ILE A 37 -5.24 -2.84 -16.48
N GLY A 38 -4.75 -4.05 -16.18
CA GLY A 38 -5.10 -5.25 -16.96
C GLY A 38 -4.67 -5.19 -18.42
N GLY A 39 -3.59 -4.49 -18.73
CA GLY A 39 -3.09 -4.28 -20.09
C GLY A 39 -3.69 -3.06 -20.81
N GLN A 40 -4.66 -2.37 -20.19
CA GLN A 40 -5.26 -1.14 -20.74
C GLN A 40 -4.49 0.08 -20.21
N ASP A 41 -4.00 0.93 -21.11
CA ASP A 41 -3.42 2.22 -20.76
C ASP A 41 -4.52 3.25 -20.48
N ILE A 42 -4.61 3.67 -19.23
CA ILE A 42 -5.55 4.71 -18.76
C ILE A 42 -4.82 5.95 -18.22
N THR A 43 -3.56 6.12 -18.58
CA THR A 43 -2.73 7.26 -18.16
C THR A 43 -3.40 8.62 -18.32
N PRO A 44 -4.15 8.92 -19.41
CA PRO A 44 -4.83 10.21 -19.54
C PRO A 44 -5.85 10.52 -18.45
N ASN A 45 -6.37 9.48 -17.76
CA ASN A 45 -7.31 9.62 -16.66
C ASN A 45 -6.66 9.58 -15.29
N CYS A 46 -5.36 9.31 -15.21
CA CYS A 46 -4.65 9.16 -13.93
C CYS A 46 -4.66 10.45 -13.13
N LYS A 47 -4.95 10.34 -11.84
CA LYS A 47 -4.95 11.49 -10.92
C LYS A 47 -3.53 11.83 -10.48
N GLU A 48 -3.29 13.11 -10.25
CA GLU A 48 -2.05 13.69 -9.74
C GLU A 48 -1.85 13.44 -8.22
N LYS A 49 -2.29 12.27 -7.75
CA LYS A 49 -2.19 11.82 -6.35
C LYS A 49 -1.87 10.34 -6.27
N LEU A 50 -0.92 10.01 -5.41
CA LEU A 50 -0.58 8.64 -5.03
C LEU A 50 -0.69 8.49 -3.52
N THR A 51 -1.34 7.43 -3.05
CA THR A 51 -1.41 7.11 -1.63
C THR A 51 -0.51 5.93 -1.32
N ASN A 52 0.36 6.08 -0.34
CA ASN A 52 1.15 4.99 0.23
C ASN A 52 0.58 4.64 1.61
N THR A 53 0.30 3.37 1.83
CA THR A 53 -0.20 2.86 3.11
C THR A 53 0.74 1.77 3.64
N VAL A 54 1.12 1.88 4.91
CA VAL A 54 1.91 0.87 5.61
C VAL A 54 1.13 0.36 6.81
N ILE A 55 0.91 -0.95 6.87
CA ILE A 55 0.25 -1.64 7.98
C ILE A 55 1.11 -2.84 8.38
N GLY A 56 1.74 -2.77 9.54
CA GLY A 56 2.69 -3.80 9.96
C GLY A 56 3.85 -3.94 8.98
N ASN A 57 4.00 -5.13 8.39
CA ASN A 57 5.01 -5.41 7.36
C ASN A 57 4.49 -5.31 5.92
N ARG A 58 3.29 -4.79 5.73
CA ARG A 58 2.66 -4.64 4.41
C ARG A 58 2.68 -3.20 3.96
N THR A 59 3.12 -2.98 2.73
CA THR A 59 3.13 -1.68 2.08
C THR A 59 2.27 -1.74 0.83
N SER A 60 1.44 -0.71 0.58
CA SER A 60 0.70 -0.54 -0.67
C SER A 60 0.92 0.83 -1.29
N PHE A 61 0.82 0.87 -2.63
CA PHE A 61 0.84 2.07 -3.45
C PHE A 61 -0.45 2.10 -4.27
N ASP A 62 -1.28 3.11 -4.01
CA ASP A 62 -2.65 3.19 -4.50
C ASP A 62 -2.76 4.33 -5.51
N PHE A 63 -2.93 3.96 -6.78
CA PHE A 63 -3.21 4.86 -7.91
C PHE A 63 -4.72 4.98 -8.10
N SER A 64 -5.16 6.14 -8.59
CA SER A 64 -6.58 6.37 -8.91
C SER A 64 -6.72 7.17 -10.19
N ALA A 65 -7.85 6.97 -10.88
CA ALA A 65 -8.20 7.66 -12.10
C ALA A 65 -9.48 8.49 -11.94
N ASN A 66 -9.67 9.47 -12.81
CA ASN A 66 -10.82 10.39 -12.78
C ASN A 66 -12.15 9.70 -13.12
N ASP A 67 -12.10 8.59 -13.84
CA ASP A 67 -13.25 7.74 -14.18
C ASP A 67 -13.64 6.74 -13.07
N GLY A 68 -12.98 6.82 -11.92
CA GLY A 68 -13.23 5.96 -10.76
C GLY A 68 -12.44 4.65 -10.74
N GLN A 69 -11.64 4.34 -11.77
CA GLN A 69 -10.75 3.20 -11.73
C GLN A 69 -9.65 3.40 -10.67
N THR A 70 -9.27 2.33 -10.00
CA THR A 70 -8.19 2.31 -9.00
C THR A 70 -7.27 1.13 -9.23
N LEU A 71 -6.02 1.27 -8.83
CA LEU A 71 -5.03 0.20 -8.88
C LEU A 71 -4.14 0.28 -7.64
N SER A 72 -4.11 -0.80 -6.87
CA SER A 72 -3.22 -0.94 -5.73
C SER A 72 -2.16 -2.00 -5.99
N PHE A 73 -0.90 -1.66 -5.72
CA PHE A 73 0.22 -2.59 -5.66
C PHE A 73 0.59 -2.79 -4.20
N ALA A 74 0.51 -4.01 -3.71
CA ALA A 74 0.85 -4.30 -2.33
C ALA A 74 1.90 -5.41 -2.21
N GLY A 75 2.78 -5.23 -1.25
CA GLY A 75 3.83 -6.18 -0.92
C GLY A 75 4.01 -6.37 0.57
N SER A 76 4.53 -7.53 0.95
CA SER A 76 4.93 -7.85 2.32
C SER A 76 6.44 -7.95 2.41
N GLY A 77 6.98 -7.59 3.56
CA GLY A 77 8.41 -7.62 3.82
C GLY A 77 9.09 -6.26 3.68
N ALA A 78 10.39 -6.25 3.95
CA ALA A 78 11.18 -5.03 3.94
C ALA A 78 11.42 -4.53 2.51
N GLN A 79 11.42 -3.21 2.36
CA GLN A 79 11.96 -2.55 1.18
C GLN A 79 13.45 -2.89 1.04
N GLN A 80 13.88 -3.20 -0.16
CA GLN A 80 15.29 -3.42 -0.47
C GLN A 80 15.95 -2.06 -0.73
N GLU A 81 17.04 -1.80 -0.02
CA GLU A 81 17.80 -0.57 -0.17
C GLU A 81 18.54 -0.53 -1.51
N ALA A 82 18.78 0.68 -2.00
CA ALA A 82 19.60 0.89 -3.18
C ALA A 82 21.05 0.45 -2.93
N THR A 83 21.66 -0.12 -3.96
CA THR A 83 23.11 -0.44 -4.01
C THR A 83 23.78 0.39 -5.11
N GLU A 84 25.07 0.18 -5.34
CA GLU A 84 25.79 0.85 -6.45
C GLU A 84 25.25 0.48 -7.83
N ILE A 85 24.58 -0.68 -7.94
CA ILE A 85 24.11 -1.24 -9.22
C ILE A 85 22.60 -1.51 -9.27
N THR A 86 21.87 -1.30 -8.16
CA THR A 86 20.43 -1.53 -8.10
C THR A 86 19.71 -0.37 -7.44
N GLU A 87 18.54 0.00 -7.97
CA GLU A 87 17.64 0.94 -7.32
C GLU A 87 16.97 0.33 -6.09
N ALA A 88 16.56 1.17 -5.15
CA ALA A 88 15.70 0.74 -4.05
C ALA A 88 14.38 0.20 -4.59
N LEU A 89 13.88 -0.90 -4.04
CA LEU A 89 12.62 -1.49 -4.47
C LEU A 89 11.81 -2.12 -3.34
N GLN A 90 10.50 -2.14 -3.54
CA GLN A 90 9.54 -2.89 -2.72
C GLN A 90 9.00 -4.04 -3.57
N PRO A 91 9.22 -5.32 -3.17
CA PRO A 91 8.59 -6.45 -3.83
C PRO A 91 7.06 -6.37 -3.73
N ILE A 92 6.36 -6.70 -4.82
CA ILE A 92 4.89 -6.73 -4.89
C ILE A 92 4.42 -8.17 -5.06
N ASN A 93 3.45 -8.57 -4.26
CA ASN A 93 2.85 -9.92 -4.30
C ASN A 93 1.32 -9.89 -4.41
N LEU A 94 0.71 -8.72 -4.42
CA LEU A 94 -0.73 -8.53 -4.60
C LEU A 94 -1.00 -7.32 -5.49
N VAL A 95 -1.89 -7.49 -6.46
CA VAL A 95 -2.43 -6.42 -7.31
C VAL A 95 -3.92 -6.34 -7.09
N THR A 96 -4.44 -5.15 -6.88
CA THR A 96 -5.86 -4.94 -6.61
C THR A 96 -6.42 -3.85 -7.54
N PRO A 97 -6.87 -4.22 -8.75
CA PRO A 97 -7.67 -3.31 -9.54
C PRO A 97 -9.04 -3.09 -8.87
N GLY A 98 -9.61 -1.92 -9.05
CA GLY A 98 -10.90 -1.55 -8.48
C GLY A 98 -11.65 -0.53 -9.30
N GLN A 99 -12.93 -0.39 -9.00
CA GLN A 99 -13.81 0.61 -9.58
C GLN A 99 -14.59 1.30 -8.48
N SER A 100 -14.49 2.62 -8.41
CA SER A 100 -15.32 3.45 -7.56
C SER A 100 -16.66 3.73 -8.23
N ASN A 101 -17.74 3.55 -7.50
CA ASN A 101 -19.10 3.88 -7.92
C ASN A 101 -19.86 4.57 -6.78
N LYS A 102 -21.17 4.82 -6.95
CA LYS A 102 -22.01 5.50 -5.96
C LYS A 102 -22.12 4.74 -4.62
N ASP A 103 -21.95 3.42 -4.65
CA ASP A 103 -22.10 2.53 -3.51
C ASP A 103 -20.76 2.22 -2.81
N GLY A 104 -19.64 2.76 -3.34
CA GLY A 104 -18.29 2.57 -2.81
C GLY A 104 -17.29 2.06 -3.85
N ILE A 105 -16.21 1.44 -3.39
CA ILE A 105 -15.17 0.89 -4.26
C ILE A 105 -15.30 -0.64 -4.30
N VAL A 106 -15.56 -1.18 -5.49
CA VAL A 106 -15.47 -2.61 -5.75
C VAL A 106 -14.01 -2.95 -6.10
N ARG A 107 -13.39 -3.86 -5.37
CA ARG A 107 -11.99 -4.28 -5.52
C ARG A 107 -11.90 -5.75 -5.88
N SER A 108 -10.94 -6.08 -6.74
CA SER A 108 -10.69 -7.44 -7.20
C SER A 108 -9.23 -7.82 -6.94
N PRO A 109 -8.86 -8.14 -5.69
CA PRO A 109 -7.49 -8.51 -5.36
C PRO A 109 -7.09 -9.83 -6.02
N ALA A 110 -5.88 -9.88 -6.56
CA ALA A 110 -5.31 -11.08 -7.15
C ALA A 110 -3.79 -11.18 -6.84
N PRO A 111 -3.27 -12.39 -6.62
CA PRO A 111 -1.85 -12.61 -6.51
C PRO A 111 -1.12 -12.09 -7.74
N GLY A 112 -0.01 -11.38 -7.55
CA GLY A 112 0.80 -10.82 -8.62
C GLY A 112 2.27 -10.93 -8.31
N VAL A 113 3.10 -10.79 -9.33
CA VAL A 113 4.56 -10.78 -9.19
C VAL A 113 5.09 -9.52 -9.83
N GLY A 114 5.81 -8.74 -9.05
CA GLY A 114 6.37 -7.47 -9.51
C GLY A 114 7.13 -6.72 -8.43
N SER A 115 7.35 -5.44 -8.69
CA SER A 115 8.01 -4.53 -7.74
C SER A 115 7.62 -3.08 -7.98
N CYS A 116 7.73 -2.27 -6.93
CA CYS A 116 7.80 -0.81 -7.04
C CYS A 116 9.25 -0.38 -6.86
N LYS A 117 9.83 0.29 -7.84
CA LYS A 117 11.18 0.86 -7.81
C LYS A 117 11.13 2.33 -7.44
N PHE A 118 12.16 2.78 -6.73
CA PHE A 118 12.27 4.16 -6.28
C PHE A 118 13.55 4.76 -6.84
N SER A 119 13.42 5.87 -7.57
CA SER A 119 14.54 6.61 -8.14
C SER A 119 14.36 8.12 -7.96
N SER A 120 15.41 8.88 -8.22
CA SER A 120 15.38 10.34 -8.19
C SER A 120 15.72 10.86 -9.59
N PRO A 121 14.70 11.08 -10.45
CA PRO A 121 14.95 11.54 -11.83
C PRO A 121 15.56 12.93 -11.88
N GLU A 122 15.26 13.76 -10.89
CA GLU A 122 15.77 15.12 -10.73
C GLU A 122 15.99 15.43 -9.25
N PRO A 123 16.84 16.39 -8.89
CA PRO A 123 16.99 16.83 -7.50
C PRO A 123 15.66 17.26 -6.88
N GLY A 124 15.32 16.69 -5.70
CA GLY A 124 14.08 17.00 -4.97
C GLY A 124 12.85 16.22 -5.44
N LYS A 125 12.93 15.45 -6.53
CA LYS A 125 11.84 14.59 -7.02
C LYS A 125 12.12 13.12 -6.74
N THR A 126 11.08 12.38 -6.44
CA THR A 126 11.13 10.93 -6.31
C THR A 126 10.17 10.29 -7.31
N GLN A 127 10.67 9.36 -8.09
CA GLN A 127 9.85 8.53 -8.96
C GLN A 127 9.55 7.21 -8.26
N ILE A 128 8.28 6.83 -8.30
CA ILE A 128 7.75 5.54 -7.83
C ILE A 128 7.20 4.83 -9.05
N ALA A 129 7.88 3.77 -9.50
CA ALA A 129 7.51 3.00 -10.68
C ALA A 129 7.15 1.58 -10.26
N CYS A 130 5.86 1.27 -10.28
CA CYS A 130 5.31 -0.05 -9.94
C CYS A 130 4.97 -0.81 -11.21
N GLU A 131 5.39 -2.07 -11.27
CA GLU A 131 5.02 -3.00 -12.33
C GLU A 131 4.75 -4.38 -11.74
N ALA A 132 3.69 -5.05 -12.21
CA ALA A 132 3.37 -6.41 -11.81
C ALA A 132 2.58 -7.13 -12.89
N ASN A 133 2.71 -8.47 -12.89
CA ASN A 133 1.89 -9.35 -13.69
C ASN A 133 0.99 -10.17 -12.77
N SER A 134 -0.27 -10.32 -13.13
CA SER A 134 -1.26 -11.11 -12.42
C SER A 134 -2.22 -11.75 -13.41
N GLN A 135 -2.40 -13.06 -13.32
CA GLN A 135 -3.34 -13.81 -14.17
C GLN A 135 -3.17 -13.55 -15.68
N GLY A 136 -1.91 -13.44 -16.13
CA GLY A 136 -1.59 -13.18 -17.55
C GLY A 136 -1.85 -11.75 -18.03
N LYS A 137 -2.18 -10.82 -17.12
CA LYS A 137 -2.39 -9.39 -17.40
C LYS A 137 -1.28 -8.56 -16.80
N SER A 138 -0.94 -7.46 -17.47
CA SER A 138 0.04 -6.49 -16.98
C SER A 138 -0.62 -5.33 -16.25
N TYR A 139 0.06 -4.86 -15.20
CA TYR A 139 -0.32 -3.71 -14.40
C TYR A 139 0.90 -2.83 -14.21
N ALA A 140 0.75 -1.53 -14.40
CA ALA A 140 1.83 -0.58 -14.19
C ALA A 140 1.31 0.75 -13.67
N GLY A 141 2.10 1.41 -12.83
CA GLY A 141 1.85 2.77 -12.37
C GLY A 141 3.17 3.47 -12.13
N THR A 142 3.33 4.67 -12.70
CA THR A 142 4.51 5.52 -12.48
C THR A 142 4.06 6.89 -12.02
N PHE A 143 4.61 7.33 -10.90
CA PHE A 143 4.30 8.61 -10.26
C PHE A 143 5.57 9.35 -9.89
N ILE A 144 5.63 10.65 -10.19
CA ILE A 144 6.72 11.53 -9.76
C ILE A 144 6.18 12.49 -8.71
N THR A 145 6.79 12.51 -7.53
CA THR A 145 6.46 13.43 -6.45
C THR A 145 7.55 14.49 -6.28
N ASP A 146 7.14 15.71 -5.93
CA ASP A 146 8.06 16.82 -5.65
C ASP A 146 8.61 16.79 -4.21
N THR A 147 8.03 15.94 -3.34
CA THR A 147 8.44 15.84 -1.94
C THR A 147 8.71 14.39 -1.56
N LYS A 148 9.85 14.14 -0.88
CA LYS A 148 10.00 12.90 -0.13
C LYS A 148 8.86 12.82 0.89
N PRO A 149 8.19 11.65 1.07
CA PRO A 149 7.23 11.49 2.15
C PRO A 149 7.88 11.91 3.47
N LYS A 150 7.33 12.93 4.14
CA LYS A 150 7.89 13.46 5.39
C LYS A 150 7.97 12.41 6.50
N ASP A 151 7.23 11.33 6.37
CA ASP A 151 6.99 10.34 7.42
C ASP A 151 7.17 8.90 6.94
N ALA A 152 8.17 8.64 6.08
CA ALA A 152 8.61 7.26 5.91
C ALA A 152 9.18 6.80 7.27
N PRO A 153 8.58 5.80 7.94
CA PRO A 153 9.11 5.32 9.21
C PRO A 153 10.55 4.89 8.98
N LYS A 154 11.48 5.51 9.71
CA LYS A 154 12.85 5.01 9.81
C LYS A 154 12.75 3.61 10.42
N ARG A 155 13.04 2.63 9.64
CA ARG A 155 13.17 1.23 10.09
C ARG A 155 14.54 1.00 10.71
#